data_2975d2a3fa8cd513cba77dde0c792476
#
_entry.id   2975d2a3fa8cd513cba77dde0c792476
#
_cell.length_a   1.000
_cell.length_b   1.000
_cell.length_c   1.000
_cell.angle_alpha   90.00
_cell.angle_beta   90.00
_cell.angle_gamma   90.00
#
_symmetry.space_group_name_H-M   'P 1'
#
loop_
_entity.id
_entity.type
_entity.pdbx_description
1 polymer ?
#
loop_
_entity_poly.entity_id
_entity_poly.type
_entity_poly.pdbx_seq_one_letter_code
_entity_poly.pdbx_strand_id
1 'polypeptide(L)'
;MRKLPVCVLMIPLLLAGCGGAGSKAEETALEIRSACMSASACTGSAEITADYGQRVYRYQMDFQAGQKETVLTLTGPDTVAGVVARLTNEGESLLEYDGAVLETGPLNEDGLTPVSAIPAVLNAARQGYLETCTLEEREGREELRMLIRDPEQPLGQGLESSLWFDTQTQSLLRAELCQDGFCVIQCQFSQFTMEQEETQVK
;
A
#
# COMPACT_ATOMS: atom_id res chain seq x y z
N MET A 1 -17.26 28.00 71.08
CA MET A 1 -16.74 28.36 69.75
C MET A 1 -15.85 27.20 69.28
N ARG A 2 -16.33 26.26 68.51
CA ARG A 2 -15.59 25.09 68.01
C ARG A 2 -15.24 25.33 66.56
N LYS A 3 -13.95 25.46 66.26
CA LYS A 3 -13.45 25.58 64.92
C LYS A 3 -13.30 24.20 64.29
N LEU A 4 -14.04 23.91 63.19
CA LEU A 4 -13.86 22.71 62.36
C LEU A 4 -12.65 22.96 61.42
N PRO A 5 -11.75 21.98 61.26
CA PRO A 5 -10.75 22.06 60.21
C PRO A 5 -11.36 21.56 58.89
N VAL A 6 -11.28 22.41 57.85
CA VAL A 6 -11.60 22.07 56.49
C VAL A 6 -10.48 21.18 55.96
N CYS A 7 -10.79 19.88 55.80
CA CYS A 7 -9.88 18.95 55.15
C CYS A 7 -10.05 19.11 53.63
N VAL A 8 -9.08 19.82 52.98
CA VAL A 8 -9.00 19.93 51.52
C VAL A 8 -8.47 18.60 50.99
N LEU A 9 -9.36 17.80 50.45
CA LEU A 9 -9.04 16.54 49.74
C LEU A 9 -8.45 16.89 48.37
N MET A 10 -7.15 16.91 48.26
CA MET A 10 -6.45 16.97 46.97
C MET A 10 -6.63 15.63 46.26
N ILE A 11 -7.51 15.60 45.25
CA ILE A 11 -7.63 14.47 44.33
C ILE A 11 -6.53 14.65 43.25
N PRO A 12 -5.52 13.78 43.18
CA PRO A 12 -4.61 13.79 42.07
C PRO A 12 -5.38 13.28 40.85
N LEU A 13 -5.62 14.17 39.88
CA LEU A 13 -6.06 13.79 38.55
C LEU A 13 -4.93 12.99 37.88
N LEU A 14 -5.02 11.67 37.96
CA LEU A 14 -4.22 10.79 37.12
C LEU A 14 -4.71 10.97 35.68
N LEU A 15 -4.09 11.87 34.96
CA LEU A 15 -4.09 11.89 33.50
C LEU A 15 -3.38 10.62 33.03
N ALA A 16 -4.11 9.49 33.00
CA ALA A 16 -3.69 8.32 32.26
C ALA A 16 -3.72 8.72 30.78
N GLY A 17 -2.56 9.11 30.25
CA GLY A 17 -2.37 9.36 28.85
C GLY A 17 -2.69 8.07 28.08
N CYS A 18 -3.83 8.04 27.40
CA CYS A 18 -4.11 7.10 26.32
C CYS A 18 -3.19 7.43 25.13
N GLY A 19 -1.92 7.09 25.20
CA GLY A 19 -0.93 7.51 24.21
C GLY A 19 0.08 6.43 23.85
N GLY A 20 -0.29 5.16 23.77
CA GLY A 20 0.72 4.13 23.52
C GLY A 20 0.69 3.51 22.12
N ALA A 21 -0.42 2.91 21.74
CA ALA A 21 -0.45 2.10 20.51
C ALA A 21 -0.79 2.92 19.26
N GLY A 22 -1.67 3.95 19.37
CA GLY A 22 -2.01 4.81 18.25
C GLY A 22 -0.84 5.66 17.78
N SER A 23 -0.08 6.26 18.70
CA SER A 23 1.10 7.07 18.36
C SER A 23 2.21 6.23 17.70
N LYS A 24 2.43 4.98 18.14
CA LYS A 24 3.43 4.10 17.52
C LYS A 24 3.04 3.73 16.09
N ALA A 25 1.76 3.40 15.85
CA ALA A 25 1.29 3.09 14.50
C ALA A 25 1.42 4.28 13.55
N GLU A 26 1.06 5.49 14.01
CA GLU A 26 1.19 6.72 13.24
C GLU A 26 2.65 7.06 12.93
N GLU A 27 3.54 6.93 13.90
CA GLU A 27 4.98 7.14 13.72
C GLU A 27 5.55 6.16 12.70
N THR A 28 5.26 4.87 12.84
CA THR A 28 5.67 3.82 11.88
C THR A 28 5.10 4.08 10.48
N ALA A 29 3.84 4.53 10.38
CA ALA A 29 3.23 4.88 9.11
C ALA A 29 3.95 6.05 8.41
N LEU A 30 4.35 7.07 9.16
CA LEU A 30 5.10 8.21 8.63
C LEU A 30 6.50 7.78 8.15
N GLU A 31 7.18 6.92 8.89
CA GLU A 31 8.49 6.40 8.50
C GLU A 31 8.39 5.60 7.18
N ILE A 32 7.44 4.66 7.08
CA ILE A 32 7.23 3.85 5.89
C ILE A 32 6.84 4.74 4.69
N ARG A 33 5.95 5.70 4.87
CA ARG A 33 5.58 6.65 3.80
C ARG A 33 6.77 7.49 3.35
N SER A 34 7.58 7.96 4.28
CA SER A 34 8.81 8.68 3.95
C SER A 34 9.76 7.82 3.11
N ALA A 35 9.91 6.54 3.47
CA ALA A 35 10.71 5.60 2.68
C ALA A 35 10.12 5.37 1.29
N CYS A 36 8.78 5.18 1.17
CA CYS A 36 8.10 5.04 -0.11
C CYS A 36 8.25 6.28 -1.02
N MET A 37 8.20 7.48 -0.43
CA MET A 37 8.32 8.75 -1.16
C MET A 37 9.74 9.01 -1.63
N SER A 38 10.75 8.61 -0.84
CA SER A 38 12.18 8.81 -1.16
C SER A 38 12.77 7.70 -2.03
N ALA A 39 12.05 6.59 -2.23
CA ALA A 39 12.52 5.51 -3.07
C ALA A 39 12.60 5.94 -4.54
N SER A 40 13.79 5.76 -5.15
CA SER A 40 14.03 5.98 -6.58
C SER A 40 13.41 4.90 -7.45
N ALA A 41 13.35 3.68 -6.92
CA ALA A 41 12.66 2.55 -7.53
C ALA A 41 12.12 1.59 -6.47
N CYS A 42 11.09 0.84 -6.86
CA CYS A 42 10.61 -0.32 -6.11
C CYS A 42 10.65 -1.54 -7.02
N THR A 43 11.20 -2.64 -6.53
CA THR A 43 11.29 -3.90 -7.28
C THR A 43 10.69 -5.04 -6.46
N GLY A 44 10.20 -6.06 -7.12
CA GLY A 44 9.68 -7.22 -6.41
C GLY A 44 8.94 -8.21 -7.29
N SER A 45 8.35 -9.20 -6.60
CA SER A 45 7.50 -10.23 -7.20
C SER A 45 6.18 -10.30 -6.43
N ALA A 46 5.08 -10.43 -7.15
CA ALA A 46 3.75 -10.49 -6.55
C ALA A 46 2.83 -11.50 -7.23
N GLU A 47 1.94 -12.10 -6.47
CA GLU A 47 0.74 -12.75 -6.98
C GLU A 47 -0.43 -11.77 -6.86
N ILE A 48 -1.14 -11.57 -7.96
CA ILE A 48 -2.33 -10.71 -8.03
C ILE A 48 -3.54 -11.57 -8.30
N THR A 49 -4.51 -11.51 -7.40
CA THR A 49 -5.85 -12.08 -7.59
C THR A 49 -6.80 -10.94 -7.93
N ALA A 50 -7.47 -11.05 -9.09
CA ALA A 50 -8.53 -10.14 -9.50
C ALA A 50 -9.86 -10.89 -9.45
N ASP A 51 -10.77 -10.44 -8.58
CA ASP A 51 -12.12 -10.98 -8.43
C ASP A 51 -13.15 -9.99 -8.98
N TYR A 52 -13.78 -10.39 -10.08
CA TYR A 52 -14.86 -9.62 -10.71
C TYR A 52 -16.25 -10.23 -10.44
N GLY A 53 -16.38 -10.96 -9.33
CA GLY A 53 -17.62 -11.61 -8.89
C GLY A 53 -17.92 -12.91 -9.62
N GLN A 54 -18.08 -12.87 -10.93
CA GLN A 54 -18.35 -14.06 -11.74
C GLN A 54 -17.09 -14.81 -12.20
N ARG A 55 -15.94 -14.14 -12.18
CA ARG A 55 -14.67 -14.68 -12.63
C ARG A 55 -13.55 -14.18 -11.71
N VAL A 56 -12.68 -15.09 -11.33
CA VAL A 56 -11.48 -14.82 -10.56
C VAL A 56 -10.28 -15.19 -11.42
N TYR A 57 -9.34 -14.27 -11.53
CA TYR A 57 -8.09 -14.44 -12.26
C TYR A 57 -6.92 -14.35 -11.29
N ARG A 58 -5.86 -15.12 -11.53
CA ARG A 58 -4.62 -15.06 -10.77
C ARG A 58 -3.46 -14.92 -11.73
N TYR A 59 -2.57 -13.96 -11.41
CA TYR A 59 -1.38 -13.67 -12.18
C TYR A 59 -0.19 -13.63 -11.23
N GLN A 60 0.93 -14.15 -11.69
CA GLN A 60 2.22 -13.96 -11.04
C GLN A 60 3.03 -13.02 -11.90
N MET A 61 3.72 -12.07 -11.27
CA MET A 61 4.50 -11.10 -11.99
C MET A 61 5.67 -10.59 -11.18
N ASP A 62 6.73 -10.25 -11.89
CA ASP A 62 7.84 -9.45 -11.40
C ASP A 62 7.59 -7.99 -11.82
N PHE A 63 8.03 -7.05 -10.98
CA PHE A 63 7.86 -5.64 -11.27
C PHE A 63 9.09 -4.82 -10.94
N GLN A 64 9.26 -3.75 -11.71
CA GLN A 64 10.20 -2.68 -11.46
C GLN A 64 9.48 -1.35 -11.67
N ALA A 65 9.21 -0.63 -10.59
CA ALA A 65 8.55 0.66 -10.61
C ALA A 65 9.58 1.77 -10.34
N GLY A 66 9.96 2.47 -11.39
CA GLY A 66 10.86 3.62 -11.34
C GLY A 66 10.12 4.96 -11.31
N GLN A 67 10.88 6.06 -11.41
CA GLN A 67 10.31 7.41 -11.40
C GLN A 67 9.54 7.75 -12.69
N LYS A 68 9.83 7.11 -13.82
CA LYS A 68 9.23 7.42 -15.13
C LYS A 68 8.24 6.37 -15.59
N GLU A 69 8.53 5.11 -15.31
CA GLU A 69 7.71 3.99 -15.76
C GLU A 69 7.67 2.87 -14.72
N THR A 70 6.64 2.06 -14.81
CA THR A 70 6.54 0.76 -14.16
C THR A 70 6.58 -0.32 -15.22
N VAL A 71 7.50 -1.26 -15.08
CA VAL A 71 7.63 -2.45 -15.93
C VAL A 71 7.14 -3.65 -15.14
N LEU A 72 6.18 -4.38 -15.71
CA LEU A 72 5.63 -5.62 -15.16
C LEU A 72 5.94 -6.75 -16.13
N THR A 73 6.49 -7.85 -15.64
CA THR A 73 6.71 -9.06 -16.43
C THR A 73 5.84 -10.17 -15.84
N LEU A 74 4.86 -10.64 -16.60
CA LEU A 74 4.00 -11.74 -16.18
C LEU A 74 4.80 -13.05 -16.21
N THR A 75 4.87 -13.72 -15.07
CA THR A 75 5.55 -15.01 -14.90
C THR A 75 4.59 -16.19 -14.79
N GLY A 76 3.31 -15.91 -14.59
CA GLY A 76 2.25 -16.91 -14.54
C GLY A 76 0.85 -16.32 -14.71
N PRO A 77 -0.11 -17.13 -15.14
CA PRO A 77 -0.01 -18.53 -15.60
C PRO A 77 0.70 -18.66 -16.97
N ASP A 78 1.04 -19.88 -17.35
CA ASP A 78 1.78 -20.20 -18.61
C ASP A 78 1.16 -19.55 -19.86
N THR A 79 -0.15 -19.36 -19.88
CA THR A 79 -0.89 -18.74 -21.00
C THR A 79 -0.56 -17.29 -21.26
N VAL A 80 0.02 -16.59 -20.29
CA VAL A 80 0.40 -15.16 -20.38
C VAL A 80 1.84 -14.92 -19.90
N ALA A 81 2.55 -15.97 -19.54
CA ALA A 81 3.95 -15.84 -19.11
C ALA A 81 4.80 -15.28 -20.25
N GLY A 82 5.67 -14.32 -19.91
CA GLY A 82 6.50 -13.60 -20.88
C GLY A 82 5.87 -12.32 -21.44
N VAL A 83 4.60 -12.02 -21.12
CA VAL A 83 4.02 -10.69 -21.44
C VAL A 83 4.70 -9.65 -20.56
N VAL A 84 5.15 -8.57 -21.17
CA VAL A 84 5.71 -7.40 -20.49
C VAL A 84 4.75 -6.23 -20.67
N ALA A 85 4.35 -5.62 -19.56
CA ALA A 85 3.58 -4.38 -19.56
C ALA A 85 4.49 -3.23 -19.12
N ARG A 86 4.49 -2.14 -19.89
CA ARG A 86 5.16 -0.88 -19.55
C ARG A 86 4.12 0.19 -19.36
N LEU A 87 4.12 0.82 -18.19
CA LEU A 87 3.18 1.86 -17.84
C LEU A 87 3.98 3.12 -17.51
N THR A 88 3.78 4.17 -18.29
CA THR A 88 4.41 5.47 -18.02
C THR A 88 3.57 6.26 -17.01
N ASN A 89 4.22 7.17 -16.27
CA ASN A 89 3.52 8.08 -15.36
C ASN A 89 2.66 9.13 -16.11
N GLU A 90 2.77 9.20 -17.44
CA GLU A 90 1.96 10.05 -18.32
C GLU A 90 0.66 9.35 -18.77
N GLY A 91 0.45 8.10 -18.31
CA GLY A 91 -0.75 7.31 -18.59
C GLY A 91 -0.68 6.48 -19.86
N GLU A 92 0.47 6.44 -20.55
CA GLU A 92 0.65 5.55 -21.70
C GLU A 92 0.93 4.13 -21.22
N SER A 93 0.40 3.15 -21.93
CA SER A 93 0.68 1.75 -21.66
C SER A 93 0.92 0.95 -22.91
N LEU A 94 1.93 0.09 -22.83
CA LEU A 94 2.36 -0.82 -23.88
C LEU A 94 2.37 -2.24 -23.35
N LEU A 95 1.86 -3.19 -24.14
CA LEU A 95 2.03 -4.62 -23.91
C LEU A 95 2.96 -5.18 -24.96
N GLU A 96 3.97 -5.91 -24.54
CA GLU A 96 4.93 -6.59 -25.39
C GLU A 96 4.88 -8.09 -25.17
N TYR A 97 4.81 -8.87 -26.24
CA TYR A 97 4.88 -10.32 -26.20
C TYR A 97 5.45 -10.86 -27.49
N ASP A 98 6.48 -11.71 -27.39
CA ASP A 98 7.16 -12.37 -28.54
C ASP A 98 7.56 -11.37 -29.65
N GLY A 99 8.03 -10.18 -29.25
CA GLY A 99 8.44 -9.12 -30.18
C GLY A 99 7.30 -8.33 -30.82
N ALA A 100 6.05 -8.66 -30.54
CA ALA A 100 4.89 -7.85 -30.90
C ALA A 100 4.63 -6.81 -29.80
N VAL A 101 4.37 -5.56 -30.20
CA VAL A 101 4.04 -4.46 -29.29
C VAL A 101 2.62 -3.99 -29.57
N LEU A 102 1.80 -3.89 -28.54
CA LEU A 102 0.44 -3.38 -28.60
C LEU A 102 0.33 -2.15 -27.68
N GLU A 103 0.00 -1.01 -28.28
CA GLU A 103 -0.40 0.18 -27.54
C GLU A 103 -1.84 -0.02 -27.04
N THR A 104 -2.04 -0.02 -25.73
CA THR A 104 -3.37 -0.29 -25.14
C THR A 104 -4.12 0.99 -24.80
N GLY A 105 -3.48 2.14 -24.98
CA GLY A 105 -4.01 3.41 -24.48
C GLY A 105 -3.88 3.54 -22.96
N PRO A 106 -4.40 4.62 -22.36
CA PRO A 106 -4.31 4.84 -20.93
C PRO A 106 -5.04 3.74 -20.16
N LEU A 107 -4.36 3.17 -19.17
CA LEU A 107 -5.00 2.29 -18.20
C LEU A 107 -5.76 3.11 -17.16
N ASN A 108 -6.81 2.53 -16.61
CA ASN A 108 -7.51 3.14 -15.47
C ASN A 108 -6.54 3.26 -14.28
N GLU A 109 -6.48 4.44 -13.69
CA GLU A 109 -5.63 4.74 -12.54
C GLU A 109 -6.18 4.17 -11.22
N ASP A 110 -7.41 3.64 -11.23
CA ASP A 110 -8.07 3.02 -10.09
C ASP A 110 -7.38 1.76 -9.56
N GLY A 111 -6.51 1.15 -10.36
CA GLY A 111 -5.79 -0.07 -9.98
C GLY A 111 -6.62 -1.35 -10.00
N LEU A 112 -7.86 -1.28 -10.49
CA LEU A 112 -8.80 -2.41 -10.48
C LEU A 112 -8.58 -3.43 -11.60
N THR A 113 -7.43 -3.39 -12.25
CA THR A 113 -6.98 -4.42 -13.19
C THR A 113 -5.63 -5.00 -12.73
N PRO A 114 -5.31 -6.26 -13.07
CA PRO A 114 -4.03 -6.86 -12.65
C PRO A 114 -2.80 -6.05 -13.05
N VAL A 115 -2.85 -5.38 -14.21
CA VAL A 115 -1.72 -4.60 -14.74
C VAL A 115 -1.61 -3.23 -14.06
N SER A 116 -2.74 -2.58 -13.71
CA SER A 116 -2.75 -1.29 -13.02
C SER A 116 -2.59 -1.39 -11.50
N ALA A 117 -2.71 -2.59 -10.92
CA ALA A 117 -2.73 -2.79 -9.47
C ALA A 117 -1.43 -2.33 -8.78
N ILE A 118 -0.26 -2.75 -9.28
CA ILE A 118 1.03 -2.40 -8.67
C ILE A 118 1.27 -0.89 -8.68
N PRO A 119 1.15 -0.17 -9.81
CA PRO A 119 1.28 1.29 -9.82
C PRO A 119 0.31 1.99 -8.86
N ALA A 120 -0.96 1.57 -8.82
CA ALA A 120 -1.97 2.15 -7.93
C ALA A 120 -1.64 1.93 -6.45
N VAL A 121 -1.22 0.72 -6.06
CA VAL A 121 -0.78 0.39 -4.70
C VAL A 121 0.41 1.25 -4.28
N LEU A 122 1.43 1.38 -5.14
CA LEU A 122 2.61 2.20 -4.85
C LEU A 122 2.27 3.69 -4.77
N ASN A 123 1.38 4.17 -5.63
CA ASN A 123 0.89 5.54 -5.57
C ASN A 123 0.08 5.80 -4.30
N ALA A 124 -0.80 4.88 -3.91
CA ALA A 124 -1.55 4.96 -2.66
C ALA A 124 -0.61 5.05 -1.44
N ALA A 125 0.44 4.22 -1.40
CA ALA A 125 1.44 4.25 -0.32
C ALA A 125 2.16 5.60 -0.23
N ARG A 126 2.46 6.24 -1.38
CA ARG A 126 3.18 7.52 -1.46
C ARG A 126 2.31 8.72 -1.16
N GLN A 127 1.14 8.82 -1.79
CA GLN A 127 0.36 10.06 -1.89
C GLN A 127 -1.08 9.94 -1.39
N GLY A 128 -1.60 8.72 -1.19
CA GLY A 128 -2.98 8.51 -0.80
C GLY A 128 -3.31 9.11 0.57
N TYR A 129 -4.56 9.51 0.78
CA TYR A 129 -5.00 9.99 2.09
C TYR A 129 -5.09 8.83 3.09
N LEU A 130 -4.27 8.90 4.14
CA LEU A 130 -4.24 7.91 5.21
C LEU A 130 -5.42 8.15 6.17
N GLU A 131 -6.41 7.28 6.11
CA GLU A 131 -7.59 7.34 6.99
C GLU A 131 -7.26 6.78 8.38
N THR A 132 -6.69 5.58 8.42
CA THR A 132 -6.27 4.92 9.68
C THR A 132 -5.02 4.09 9.47
N CYS A 133 -4.27 3.90 10.56
CA CYS A 133 -3.17 2.94 10.62
C CYS A 133 -3.25 2.14 11.92
N THR A 134 -2.96 0.85 11.84
CA THR A 134 -3.00 -0.08 12.99
C THR A 134 -1.83 -1.05 12.93
N LEU A 135 -1.27 -1.37 14.10
CA LEU A 135 -0.30 -2.46 14.24
C LEU A 135 -1.06 -3.76 14.47
N GLU A 136 -0.74 -4.76 13.68
CA GLU A 136 -1.32 -6.11 13.73
C GLU A 136 -0.18 -7.12 13.91
N GLU A 137 -0.43 -8.19 14.65
CA GLU A 137 0.50 -9.31 14.73
C GLU A 137 -0.03 -10.47 13.90
N ARG A 138 0.77 -10.95 12.96
CA ARG A 138 0.44 -12.09 12.12
C ARG A 138 1.63 -13.03 12.00
N GLU A 139 1.43 -14.29 12.37
CA GLU A 139 2.46 -15.34 12.27
C GLU A 139 3.77 -14.97 12.97
N GLY A 140 3.69 -14.24 14.09
CA GLY A 140 4.86 -13.79 14.87
C GLY A 140 5.58 -12.57 14.27
N ARG A 141 4.97 -11.89 13.30
CA ARG A 141 5.46 -10.67 12.67
C ARG A 141 4.54 -9.51 12.99
N GLU A 142 5.11 -8.38 13.39
CA GLU A 142 4.38 -7.13 13.55
C GLU A 142 4.23 -6.45 12.19
N GLU A 143 2.99 -6.24 11.76
CA GLU A 143 2.65 -5.62 10.49
C GLU A 143 1.93 -4.29 10.75
N LEU A 144 2.25 -3.28 9.96
CA LEU A 144 1.48 -2.04 9.91
C LEU A 144 0.44 -2.14 8.82
N ARG A 145 -0.84 -2.08 9.18
CA ARG A 145 -1.93 -1.88 8.23
C ARG A 145 -2.20 -0.40 8.06
N MET A 146 -2.23 0.07 6.82
CA MET A 146 -2.68 1.41 6.44
C MET A 146 -3.95 1.31 5.60
N LEU A 147 -5.00 2.03 5.97
CA LEU A 147 -6.20 2.23 5.16
C LEU A 147 -6.11 3.59 4.48
N ILE A 148 -6.16 3.56 3.16
CA ILE A 148 -6.04 4.72 2.29
C ILE A 148 -7.31 4.83 1.45
N ARG A 149 -7.92 6.01 1.40
CA ARG A 149 -9.15 6.27 0.66
C ARG A 149 -9.34 7.74 0.34
N ASP A 150 -10.36 8.08 -0.41
CA ASP A 150 -10.80 9.45 -0.60
C ASP A 150 -11.55 9.92 0.67
N PRO A 151 -11.09 10.98 1.37
CA PRO A 151 -11.75 11.48 2.58
C PRO A 151 -13.15 12.09 2.30
N GLU A 152 -13.47 12.44 1.06
CA GLU A 152 -14.78 13.00 0.68
C GLU A 152 -15.85 11.91 0.50
N GLN A 153 -15.45 10.63 0.37
CA GLN A 153 -16.37 9.51 0.26
C GLN A 153 -16.71 8.95 1.64
N PRO A 154 -17.91 8.45 1.90
CA PRO A 154 -18.22 7.68 3.10
C PRO A 154 -17.37 6.41 3.17
N LEU A 155 -17.10 5.93 4.39
CA LEU A 155 -16.39 4.67 4.62
C LEU A 155 -17.12 3.50 3.94
N GLY A 156 -16.38 2.66 3.22
CA GLY A 156 -16.92 1.54 2.43
C GLY A 156 -17.54 1.96 1.11
N GLN A 157 -17.37 3.21 0.68
CA GLN A 157 -17.77 3.70 -0.64
C GLN A 157 -16.57 4.25 -1.40
N GLY A 158 -16.63 4.17 -2.72
CA GLY A 158 -15.52 4.52 -3.58
C GLY A 158 -14.38 3.51 -3.50
N LEU A 159 -13.19 3.97 -3.88
CA LEU A 159 -11.98 3.16 -3.86
C LEU A 159 -11.30 3.23 -2.49
N GLU A 160 -11.09 2.08 -1.88
CA GLU A 160 -10.31 1.92 -0.65
C GLU A 160 -9.12 0.99 -0.89
N SER A 161 -7.95 1.39 -0.39
CA SER A 161 -6.73 0.60 -0.45
C SER A 161 -6.26 0.24 0.95
N SER A 162 -6.19 -1.04 1.27
CA SER A 162 -5.54 -1.52 2.49
C SER A 162 -4.15 -2.05 2.15
N LEU A 163 -3.13 -1.54 2.84
CA LEU A 163 -1.73 -1.91 2.62
C LEU A 163 -1.14 -2.44 3.92
N TRP A 164 -0.41 -3.55 3.88
CA TRP A 164 0.28 -4.13 5.03
C TRP A 164 1.78 -4.17 4.81
N PHE A 165 2.51 -3.54 5.69
CA PHE A 165 3.96 -3.47 5.68
C PHE A 165 4.54 -4.20 6.88
N ASP A 166 5.66 -4.86 6.67
CA ASP A 166 6.50 -5.36 7.76
C ASP A 166 7.13 -4.16 8.47
N THR A 167 6.96 -4.07 9.80
CA THR A 167 7.46 -2.90 10.56
C THR A 167 8.97 -2.88 10.73
N GLN A 168 9.66 -4.01 10.53
CA GLN A 168 11.12 -4.11 10.68
C GLN A 168 11.84 -3.85 9.36
N THR A 169 11.34 -4.44 8.27
CA THR A 169 11.97 -4.35 6.94
C THR A 169 11.38 -3.24 6.07
N GLN A 170 10.23 -2.69 6.47
CA GLN A 170 9.41 -1.74 5.69
C GLN A 170 8.97 -2.30 4.33
N SER A 171 9.06 -3.62 4.15
CA SER A 171 8.62 -4.28 2.93
C SER A 171 7.10 -4.35 2.86
N LEU A 172 6.53 -4.06 1.71
CA LEU A 172 5.12 -4.28 1.44
C LEU A 172 4.86 -5.79 1.33
N LEU A 173 3.96 -6.29 2.16
CA LEU A 173 3.64 -7.72 2.25
C LEU A 173 2.40 -8.08 1.44
N ARG A 174 1.37 -7.27 1.53
CA ARG A 174 0.12 -7.44 0.82
C ARG A 174 -0.62 -6.13 0.64
N ALA A 175 -1.51 -6.10 -0.34
CA ALA A 175 -2.41 -4.99 -0.58
C ALA A 175 -3.78 -5.50 -1.05
N GLU A 176 -4.83 -4.74 -0.72
CA GLU A 176 -6.19 -4.96 -1.19
C GLU A 176 -6.73 -3.64 -1.77
N LEU A 177 -7.33 -3.71 -2.96
CA LEU A 177 -8.05 -2.60 -3.57
C LEU A 177 -9.52 -2.99 -3.66
N CYS A 178 -10.34 -2.24 -2.94
CA CYS A 178 -11.77 -2.50 -2.82
C CYS A 178 -12.56 -1.34 -3.43
N GLN A 179 -13.59 -1.65 -4.20
CA GLN A 179 -14.53 -0.69 -4.75
C GLN A 179 -15.89 -0.91 -4.12
N ASP A 180 -16.44 0.13 -3.48
CA ASP A 180 -17.75 0.10 -2.82
C ASP A 180 -17.93 -1.08 -1.85
N GLY A 181 -16.87 -1.36 -1.06
CA GLY A 181 -16.83 -2.44 -0.08
C GLY A 181 -16.56 -3.83 -0.65
N PHE A 182 -16.43 -3.98 -1.97
CA PHE A 182 -16.06 -5.24 -2.62
C PHE A 182 -14.57 -5.23 -2.98
N CYS A 183 -13.81 -6.22 -2.48
CA CYS A 183 -12.39 -6.36 -2.75
C CYS A 183 -12.18 -6.96 -4.14
N VAL A 184 -11.81 -6.09 -5.10
CA VAL A 184 -11.61 -6.46 -6.51
C VAL A 184 -10.21 -7.02 -6.74
N ILE A 185 -9.19 -6.42 -6.10
CA ILE A 185 -7.79 -6.83 -6.29
C ILE A 185 -7.17 -7.18 -4.93
N GLN A 186 -6.46 -8.28 -4.91
CA GLN A 186 -5.59 -8.69 -3.81
C GLN A 186 -4.19 -8.94 -4.35
N CYS A 187 -3.20 -8.28 -3.74
CA CYS A 187 -1.79 -8.46 -4.07
C CYS A 187 -1.08 -9.14 -2.89
N GLN A 188 -0.34 -10.19 -3.16
CA GLN A 188 0.58 -10.85 -2.21
C GLN A 188 2.01 -10.69 -2.72
N PHE A 189 2.84 -9.97 -1.98
CA PHE A 189 4.23 -9.74 -2.36
C PHE A 189 5.10 -10.83 -1.75
N SER A 190 5.81 -11.58 -2.57
CA SER A 190 6.81 -12.55 -2.13
C SER A 190 8.18 -11.92 -1.96
N GLN A 191 8.45 -10.85 -2.70
CA GLN A 191 9.64 -10.00 -2.59
C GLN A 191 9.23 -8.55 -2.79
N PHE A 192 9.84 -7.66 -2.02
CA PHE A 192 9.65 -6.22 -2.16
C PHE A 192 10.88 -5.48 -1.66
N THR A 193 11.44 -4.63 -2.49
CA THR A 193 12.61 -3.81 -2.16
C THR A 193 12.39 -2.38 -2.62
N MET A 194 12.72 -1.42 -1.75
CA MET A 194 12.79 0.00 -2.06
C MET A 194 14.24 0.41 -2.23
N GLU A 195 14.61 0.94 -3.40
CA GLU A 195 15.93 1.48 -3.67
C GLU A 195 15.95 2.96 -3.30
N GLN A 196 16.90 3.36 -2.47
CA GLN A 196 17.11 4.77 -2.12
C GLN A 196 18.09 5.40 -3.12
N GLU A 197 17.88 6.67 -3.49
CA GLU A 197 18.92 7.41 -4.20
C GLU A 197 20.17 7.50 -3.32
N GLU A 198 21.31 6.97 -3.77
CA GLU A 198 22.59 7.25 -3.13
C GLU A 198 22.86 8.75 -3.23
N THR A 199 22.69 9.45 -2.11
CA THR A 199 23.11 10.86 -2.01
C THR A 199 24.62 10.90 -2.20
N GLN A 200 25.08 11.17 -3.44
CA GLN A 200 26.47 11.48 -3.67
C GLN A 200 26.79 12.78 -2.90
N VAL A 201 27.29 12.62 -1.69
CA VAL A 201 27.93 13.72 -0.95
C VAL A 201 29.16 14.14 -1.74
N LYS A 202 29.06 15.32 -2.33
CA LYS A 202 30.10 15.95 -3.14
C LYS A 202 30.93 16.84 -2.25
#